data_13eeef8381569148242949011048a216
#
_entry.id   13eeef8381569148242949011048a216
#
_cell.length_a   1.000
_cell.length_b   1.000
_cell.length_c   1.000
_cell.angle_alpha   90.00
_cell.angle_beta   90.00
_cell.angle_gamma   90.00
#
_symmetry.space_group_name_H-M   'P 1'
#
loop_
_entity.id
_entity.type
_entity.pdbx_description
1 polymer ?
#
loop_
_entity_poly.entity_id
_entity_poly.type
_entity_poly.pdbx_seq_one_letter_code
_entity_poly.pdbx_strand_id
1 'polypeptide(L)'
;MRVKRGFKARRRRKKVLKLAKGFRGGRSKLFRTAADAVDKALMYSYRDRRVRKRDFRRLWITRINAASRLNNLPYSKFIRGLKLAGIELDRKVLAELAISDPAGFAKVANLAAQQL
;
A
#
# COMPACT_ATOMS: atom_id res chain seq x y z
N MET A 1 9.03 -55.08 3.45
CA MET A 1 8.14 -54.39 4.43
C MET A 1 7.64 -53.05 3.84
N ARG A 2 6.35 -52.78 3.83
CA ARG A 2 5.76 -51.57 3.25
C ARG A 2 5.64 -50.48 4.33
N VAL A 3 6.25 -49.32 4.11
CA VAL A 3 6.14 -48.17 5.00
C VAL A 3 4.95 -47.32 4.56
N LYS A 4 3.98 -47.10 5.44
CA LYS A 4 2.82 -46.21 5.20
C LYS A 4 3.19 -44.76 5.49
N ARG A 5 2.83 -43.84 4.62
CA ARG A 5 3.14 -42.40 4.77
C ARG A 5 2.17 -41.63 5.69
N GLY A 6 1.12 -42.31 6.21
CA GLY A 6 0.15 -41.74 7.12
C GLY A 6 -0.62 -40.54 6.53
N PHE A 7 -0.76 -39.48 7.30
CA PHE A 7 -1.60 -38.32 7.00
C PHE A 7 -0.85 -37.12 6.38
N LYS A 8 0.42 -37.23 6.12
CA LYS A 8 1.26 -36.10 5.64
C LYS A 8 0.72 -35.47 4.35
N ALA A 9 0.37 -36.27 3.36
CA ALA A 9 -0.17 -35.79 2.08
C ALA A 9 -1.53 -35.07 2.28
N ARG A 10 -2.39 -35.62 3.13
CA ARG A 10 -3.69 -35.02 3.44
C ARG A 10 -3.54 -33.65 4.14
N ARG A 11 -2.63 -33.53 5.08
CA ARG A 11 -2.34 -32.25 5.77
C ARG A 11 -1.83 -31.20 4.79
N ARG A 12 -0.91 -31.57 3.89
CA ARG A 12 -0.37 -30.67 2.86
C ARG A 12 -1.48 -30.17 1.93
N ARG A 13 -2.36 -31.07 1.45
CA ARG A 13 -3.51 -30.69 0.61
C ARG A 13 -4.48 -29.76 1.33
N LYS A 14 -4.80 -30.06 2.59
CA LYS A 14 -5.65 -29.20 3.41
C LYS A 14 -5.07 -27.80 3.60
N LYS A 15 -3.75 -27.69 3.77
CA LYS A 15 -3.07 -26.39 3.89
C LYS A 15 -3.27 -25.54 2.63
N VAL A 16 -3.08 -26.12 1.45
CA VAL A 16 -3.30 -25.43 0.17
C VAL A 16 -4.77 -25.05 -0.01
N LEU A 17 -5.70 -25.98 0.23
CA LEU A 17 -7.13 -25.71 0.11
C LEU A 17 -7.61 -24.63 1.11
N LYS A 18 -7.00 -24.53 2.27
CA LYS A 18 -7.29 -23.45 3.23
C LYS A 18 -6.92 -22.07 2.65
N LEU A 19 -5.80 -21.97 1.94
CA LEU A 19 -5.39 -20.73 1.25
C LEU A 19 -6.29 -20.40 0.05
N ALA A 20 -6.92 -21.43 -0.55
CA ALA A 20 -7.84 -21.27 -1.67
C ALA A 20 -9.29 -20.94 -1.26
N LYS A 21 -9.58 -20.80 0.02
CA LYS A 21 -10.92 -20.43 0.50
C LYS A 21 -11.37 -19.11 -0.13
N GLY A 22 -12.61 -19.10 -0.61
CA GLY A 22 -13.20 -17.94 -1.27
C GLY A 22 -12.91 -17.86 -2.78
N PHE A 23 -12.09 -18.73 -3.32
CA PHE A 23 -11.88 -18.83 -4.77
C PHE A 23 -13.12 -19.46 -5.42
N ARG A 24 -13.40 -19.09 -6.66
CA ARG A 24 -14.62 -19.51 -7.34
C ARG A 24 -14.48 -20.88 -8.01
N GLY A 25 -15.56 -21.66 -7.95
CA GLY A 25 -15.66 -22.95 -8.61
C GLY A 25 -14.64 -23.97 -8.12
N GLY A 26 -14.07 -24.74 -9.03
CA GLY A 26 -13.08 -25.78 -8.74
C GLY A 26 -11.76 -25.26 -8.14
N ARG A 27 -11.47 -23.98 -8.27
CA ARG A 27 -10.27 -23.35 -7.69
C ARG A 27 -10.25 -23.39 -6.16
N SER A 28 -11.39 -23.50 -5.49
CA SER A 28 -11.47 -23.62 -4.04
C SER A 28 -11.63 -25.08 -3.55
N LYS A 29 -11.97 -26.00 -4.43
CA LYS A 29 -12.38 -27.36 -4.07
C LYS A 29 -11.47 -28.45 -4.63
N LEU A 30 -11.03 -28.33 -5.87
CA LEU A 30 -10.20 -29.32 -6.55
C LEU A 30 -8.73 -29.01 -6.30
N PHE A 31 -7.99 -29.91 -5.65
CA PHE A 31 -6.62 -29.66 -5.22
C PHE A 31 -5.69 -29.21 -6.35
N ARG A 32 -5.71 -29.87 -7.50
CA ARG A 32 -4.84 -29.53 -8.64
C ARG A 32 -5.06 -28.11 -9.11
N THR A 33 -6.30 -27.75 -9.39
CA THR A 33 -6.67 -26.40 -9.81
C THR A 33 -6.44 -25.37 -8.70
N ALA A 34 -6.74 -25.75 -7.46
CA ALA A 34 -6.52 -24.88 -6.29
C ALA A 34 -5.04 -24.58 -6.07
N ALA A 35 -4.15 -25.57 -6.24
CA ALA A 35 -2.72 -25.38 -6.09
C ALA A 35 -2.17 -24.33 -7.09
N ASP A 36 -2.53 -24.44 -8.36
CA ASP A 36 -2.12 -23.48 -9.40
C ASP A 36 -2.67 -22.07 -9.11
N ALA A 37 -3.93 -22.00 -8.69
CA ALA A 37 -4.57 -20.74 -8.33
C ALA A 37 -3.92 -20.08 -7.09
N VAL A 38 -3.55 -20.87 -6.09
CA VAL A 38 -2.86 -20.38 -4.88
C VAL A 38 -1.46 -19.89 -5.20
N ASP A 39 -0.70 -20.61 -6.02
CA ASP A 39 0.65 -20.18 -6.43
C ASP A 39 0.58 -18.81 -7.13
N LYS A 40 -0.37 -18.65 -8.04
CA LYS A 40 -0.59 -17.37 -8.72
C LYS A 40 -1.02 -16.25 -7.75
N ALA A 41 -1.91 -16.57 -6.82
CA ALA A 41 -2.37 -15.63 -5.79
C ALA A 41 -1.22 -15.17 -4.89
N LEU A 42 -0.34 -16.07 -4.50
CA LEU A 42 0.85 -15.73 -3.69
C LEU A 42 1.85 -14.87 -4.46
N MET A 43 2.05 -15.13 -5.74
CA MET A 43 2.87 -14.28 -6.61
C MET A 43 2.30 -12.87 -6.70
N TYR A 44 1.00 -12.73 -6.91
CA TYR A 44 0.33 -11.43 -6.94
C TYR A 44 0.41 -10.72 -5.60
N SER A 45 0.24 -11.46 -4.49
CA SER A 45 0.36 -10.92 -3.14
C SER A 45 1.75 -10.32 -2.88
N TYR A 46 2.81 -11.01 -3.30
CA TYR A 46 4.19 -10.50 -3.21
C TYR A 46 4.38 -9.23 -4.05
N ARG A 47 3.96 -9.27 -5.31
CA ARG A 47 4.06 -8.11 -6.22
C ARG A 47 3.28 -6.91 -5.68
N ASP A 48 2.04 -7.12 -5.29
CA ASP A 48 1.12 -6.03 -4.94
C ASP A 48 1.41 -5.41 -3.58
N ARG A 49 2.09 -6.12 -2.67
CA ARG A 49 2.65 -5.48 -1.46
C ARG A 49 3.67 -4.38 -1.81
N ARG A 50 4.41 -4.53 -2.89
CA ARG A 50 5.33 -3.49 -3.41
C ARG A 50 4.61 -2.40 -4.16
N VAL A 51 3.63 -2.78 -4.98
CA VAL A 51 2.77 -1.83 -5.71
C VAL A 51 2.01 -0.93 -4.73
N ARG A 52 1.46 -1.48 -3.65
CA ARG A 52 0.76 -0.71 -2.62
C ARG A 52 1.56 0.48 -2.08
N LYS A 53 2.83 0.29 -1.79
CA LYS A 53 3.71 1.36 -1.31
C LYS A 53 3.81 2.50 -2.33
N ARG A 54 3.92 2.17 -3.61
CA ARG A 54 3.96 3.14 -4.72
C ARG A 54 2.63 3.86 -4.90
N ASP A 55 1.53 3.14 -4.80
CA ASP A 55 0.19 3.69 -4.98
C ASP A 55 -0.19 4.63 -3.84
N PHE A 56 0.10 4.25 -2.59
CA PHE A 56 -0.10 5.15 -1.44
C PHE A 56 0.76 6.41 -1.55
N ARG A 57 2.02 6.28 -1.97
CA ARG A 57 2.86 7.46 -2.19
C ARG A 57 2.29 8.39 -3.26
N ARG A 58 1.76 7.86 -4.37
CA ARG A 58 1.07 8.66 -5.40
C ARG A 58 -0.15 9.36 -4.83
N LEU A 59 -0.96 8.64 -4.06
CA LEU A 59 -2.15 9.20 -3.42
C LEU A 59 -1.79 10.35 -2.46
N TRP A 60 -0.77 10.20 -1.63
CA TRP A 60 -0.31 11.25 -0.73
C TRP A 60 0.18 12.48 -1.52
N ILE A 61 0.95 12.27 -2.58
CA ILE A 61 1.42 13.36 -3.45
C ILE A 61 0.24 14.10 -4.06
N THR A 62 -0.77 13.41 -4.54
CA THR A 62 -1.98 14.01 -5.12
C THR A 62 -2.71 14.88 -4.08
N ARG A 63 -2.90 14.37 -2.87
CA ARG A 63 -3.54 15.11 -1.77
C ARG A 63 -2.76 16.36 -1.36
N ILE A 64 -1.46 16.22 -1.18
CA ILE A 64 -0.56 17.34 -0.84
C ILE A 64 -0.58 18.39 -1.96
N ASN A 65 -0.52 17.96 -3.22
CA ASN A 65 -0.54 18.87 -4.36
C ASN A 65 -1.85 19.67 -4.43
N ALA A 66 -2.98 19.02 -4.20
CA ALA A 66 -4.28 19.71 -4.14
C ALA A 66 -4.30 20.77 -3.02
N ALA A 67 -3.89 20.39 -1.81
CA ALA A 67 -3.86 21.28 -0.66
C ALA A 67 -2.83 22.42 -0.83
N SER A 68 -1.66 22.16 -1.39
CA SER A 68 -0.65 23.20 -1.64
C SER A 68 -1.10 24.20 -2.67
N ARG A 69 -1.81 23.78 -3.71
CA ARG A 69 -2.40 24.69 -4.72
C ARG A 69 -3.50 25.58 -4.15
N LEU A 70 -4.30 25.09 -3.20
CA LEU A 70 -5.25 25.92 -2.47
C LEU A 70 -4.55 27.03 -1.67
N ASN A 71 -3.31 26.83 -1.29
CA ASN A 71 -2.45 27.81 -0.64
C ASN A 71 -1.49 28.53 -1.62
N ASN A 72 -1.83 28.58 -2.91
CA ASN A 72 -1.09 29.26 -3.97
C ASN A 72 0.37 28.77 -4.18
N LEU A 73 0.66 27.54 -3.79
CA LEU A 73 1.98 26.92 -3.96
C LEU A 73 1.89 25.66 -4.83
N PRO A 74 2.70 25.53 -5.90
CA PRO A 74 2.86 24.25 -6.58
C PRO A 74 3.62 23.27 -5.70
N TYR A 75 3.33 21.98 -5.85
CA TYR A 75 3.91 20.89 -5.05
C TYR A 75 5.44 20.94 -4.95
N SER A 76 6.12 21.19 -6.07
CA SER A 76 7.59 21.24 -6.11
C SER A 76 8.16 22.37 -5.23
N LYS A 77 7.55 23.55 -5.28
CA LYS A 77 7.93 24.68 -4.43
C LYS A 77 7.61 24.40 -2.96
N PHE A 78 6.43 23.84 -2.67
CA PHE A 78 6.05 23.46 -1.32
C PHE A 78 7.08 22.50 -0.68
N ILE A 79 7.45 21.42 -1.38
CA ILE A 79 8.46 20.45 -0.87
C ILE A 79 9.85 21.10 -0.74
N ARG A 80 10.23 22.00 -1.66
CA ARG A 80 11.49 22.74 -1.55
C ARG A 80 11.48 23.66 -0.33
N GLY A 81 10.39 24.41 -0.13
CA GLY A 81 10.25 25.30 1.02
C GLY A 81 10.31 24.57 2.36
N LEU A 82 9.65 23.38 2.45
CA LEU A 82 9.76 22.54 3.64
C LEU A 82 11.20 22.12 3.96
N LYS A 83 11.96 21.73 2.93
CA LYS A 83 13.37 21.36 3.10
C LYS A 83 14.22 22.55 3.59
N LEU A 84 13.99 23.72 3.04
CA LEU A 84 14.71 24.95 3.43
C LEU A 84 14.33 25.38 4.85
N ALA A 85 13.07 25.19 5.24
CA ALA A 85 12.58 25.46 6.59
C ALA A 85 13.03 24.42 7.64
N GLY A 86 13.70 23.33 7.23
CA GLY A 86 14.12 22.24 8.11
C GLY A 86 12.92 21.43 8.66
N ILE A 87 11.79 21.46 8.00
CA ILE A 87 10.57 20.73 8.41
C ILE A 87 10.61 19.30 7.86
N GLU A 88 10.86 18.33 8.73
CA GLU A 88 10.97 16.89 8.39
C GLU A 88 9.65 16.15 8.59
N LEU A 89 8.61 16.57 7.89
CA LEU A 89 7.34 15.82 7.86
C LEU A 89 7.30 14.90 6.63
N ASP A 90 6.91 13.64 6.86
CA ASP A 90 6.73 12.70 5.77
C ASP A 90 5.45 12.96 4.97
N ARG A 91 5.35 12.38 3.77
CA ARG A 91 4.20 12.58 2.88
C ARG A 91 2.90 12.03 3.44
N LYS A 92 2.96 10.98 4.24
CA LYS A 92 1.78 10.39 4.88
C LYS A 92 1.18 11.37 5.87
N VAL A 93 2.00 11.92 6.74
CA VAL A 93 1.58 12.92 7.75
C VAL A 93 1.07 14.19 7.08
N LEU A 94 1.78 14.70 6.06
CA LEU A 94 1.34 15.89 5.31
C LEU A 94 0.01 15.66 4.58
N ALA A 95 -0.20 14.49 4.00
CA ALA A 95 -1.46 14.16 3.33
C ALA A 95 -2.62 13.98 4.34
N GLU A 96 -2.35 13.45 5.52
CA GLU A 96 -3.33 13.36 6.59
C GLU A 96 -3.69 14.75 7.13
N LEU A 97 -2.70 15.59 7.40
CA LEU A 97 -2.87 16.97 7.84
C LEU A 97 -3.72 17.77 6.83
N ALA A 98 -3.50 17.57 5.54
CA ALA A 98 -4.25 18.23 4.48
C ALA A 98 -5.76 17.93 4.52
N ILE A 99 -6.15 16.77 5.06
CA ILE A 99 -7.55 16.35 5.16
C ILE A 99 -8.14 16.69 6.53
N SER A 100 -7.42 16.34 7.59
CA SER A 100 -7.90 16.45 8.97
C SER A 100 -7.87 17.88 9.51
N ASP A 101 -6.83 18.65 9.15
CA ASP A 101 -6.63 20.03 9.59
C ASP A 101 -6.10 20.93 8.46
N PRO A 102 -6.98 21.41 7.57
CA PRO A 102 -6.60 22.32 6.48
C PRO A 102 -5.96 23.62 6.97
N ALA A 103 -6.36 24.12 8.13
CA ALA A 103 -5.81 25.33 8.73
C ALA A 103 -4.35 25.11 9.21
N GLY A 104 -4.10 23.95 9.83
CA GLY A 104 -2.73 23.52 10.17
C GLY A 104 -1.85 23.35 8.95
N PHE A 105 -2.39 22.75 7.88
CA PHE A 105 -1.67 22.63 6.60
C PHE A 105 -1.33 24.00 5.99
N ALA A 106 -2.26 24.96 6.05
CA ALA A 106 -2.02 26.33 5.58
C ALA A 106 -0.87 27.01 6.33
N LYS A 107 -0.75 26.82 7.65
CA LYS A 107 0.39 27.32 8.43
C LYS A 107 1.71 26.75 7.94
N VAL A 108 1.76 25.44 7.70
CA VAL A 108 2.93 24.75 7.16
C VAL A 108 3.26 25.24 5.75
N ALA A 109 2.26 25.48 4.91
CA ALA A 109 2.43 26.02 3.58
C ALA A 109 3.00 27.46 3.59
N ASN A 110 2.53 28.29 4.51
CA ASN A 110 3.03 29.66 4.70
C ASN A 110 4.51 29.64 5.17
N LEU A 111 4.87 28.78 6.11
CA LEU A 111 6.26 28.62 6.54
C LEU A 111 7.17 28.19 5.37
N ALA A 112 6.68 27.26 4.55
CA ALA A 112 7.40 26.83 3.34
C ALA A 112 7.55 27.97 2.31
N ALA A 113 6.52 28.81 2.15
CA ALA A 113 6.52 29.93 1.22
C ALA A 113 7.54 31.02 1.63
N GLN A 114 7.69 31.26 2.93
CA GLN A 114 8.64 32.26 3.46
C GLN A 114 10.11 31.94 3.18
N GLN A 115 10.41 30.69 2.84
CA GLN A 115 11.77 30.22 2.57
C GLN A 115 12.10 30.16 1.07
N LEU A 116 11.19 30.56 0.20
CA LEU A 116 11.35 30.54 -1.26
C LEU A 116 11.74 31.89 -1.82
#